data_e79a018f8b90370167973b8f8a0a1474
#
_entry.id   e79a018f8b90370167973b8f8a0a1474
#
_cell.length_a   1.000
_cell.length_b   1.000
_cell.length_c   1.000
_cell.angle_alpha   90.00
_cell.angle_beta   90.00
_cell.angle_gamma   90.00
#
_symmetry.space_group_name_H-M   'P 1'
#
loop_
_entity.id
_entity.type
_entity.pdbx_description
1 polymer ?
#
loop_
_entity_poly.entity_id
_entity_poly.type
_entity_poly.pdbx_seq_one_letter_code
_entity_poly.pdbx_strand_id
1 'polypeptide(L)'
;MDLAVGLIMGSAFSAIVTAFTKILLSVCTWSVPGGLNGLVTVLPALNDAQAGYNPEIDLAQKFDASELQTLAQKLAIANYSKSAVAENTNLIASCKTEIIGKYTLHGTIYTYNQSAVIDWGVFINAIISFLIIALTLFIIVKIASFVRVKRENFKKKLEAEIYESE
;
A
#
# COMPACT_ATOMS: atom_id res chain seq x y z
N MET A 1 23.85 -17.79 -21.57
CA MET A 1 23.02 -18.41 -20.53
C MET A 1 23.02 -17.61 -19.22
N ASP A 2 24.11 -16.98 -18.86
CA ASP A 2 24.26 -16.26 -17.58
C ASP A 2 23.32 -15.08 -17.39
N LEU A 3 22.94 -14.39 -18.46
CA LEU A 3 22.03 -13.23 -18.40
C LEU A 3 20.59 -13.65 -18.07
N ALA A 4 20.12 -14.78 -18.62
CA ALA A 4 18.79 -15.31 -18.33
C ALA A 4 18.69 -15.82 -16.88
N VAL A 5 19.71 -16.50 -16.38
CA VAL A 5 19.79 -16.96 -14.98
C VAL A 5 19.82 -15.75 -14.03
N GLY A 6 20.61 -14.72 -14.36
CA GLY A 6 20.67 -13.50 -13.57
C GLY A 6 19.33 -12.76 -13.49
N LEU A 7 18.58 -12.70 -14.60
CA LEU A 7 17.25 -12.09 -14.63
C LEU A 7 16.23 -12.85 -13.77
N ILE A 8 16.22 -14.18 -13.87
CA ILE A 8 15.32 -15.04 -13.07
C ILE A 8 15.67 -14.95 -11.58
N MET A 9 16.93 -15.00 -11.23
CA MET A 9 17.37 -14.81 -9.83
C MET A 9 17.04 -13.41 -9.32
N GLY A 10 17.21 -12.38 -10.13
CA GLY A 10 16.89 -11.00 -9.78
C GLY A 10 15.40 -10.80 -9.52
N SER A 11 14.53 -11.38 -10.34
CA SER A 11 13.08 -11.29 -10.15
C SER A 11 12.62 -12.06 -8.91
N ALA A 12 13.16 -13.26 -8.66
CA ALA A 12 12.86 -14.01 -7.45
C ALA A 12 13.33 -13.30 -6.18
N PHE A 13 14.52 -12.69 -6.21
CA PHE A 13 15.03 -11.87 -5.12
C PHE A 13 14.16 -10.63 -4.85
N SER A 14 13.73 -9.95 -5.91
CA SER A 14 12.81 -8.80 -5.80
C SER A 14 11.49 -9.19 -5.13
N ALA A 15 10.95 -10.36 -5.43
CA ALA A 15 9.73 -10.87 -4.78
C ALA A 15 9.92 -11.09 -3.26
N ILE A 16 11.06 -11.67 -2.86
CA ILE A 16 11.40 -11.89 -1.44
C ILE A 16 11.54 -10.54 -0.71
N VAL A 17 12.28 -9.59 -1.30
CA VAL A 17 12.45 -8.24 -0.72
C VAL A 17 11.11 -7.52 -0.59
N THR A 18 10.25 -7.62 -1.58
CA THR A 18 8.90 -7.03 -1.55
C THR A 18 8.04 -7.65 -0.44
N ALA A 19 8.09 -8.97 -0.25
CA ALA A 19 7.38 -9.64 0.82
C ALA A 19 7.90 -9.21 2.21
N PHE A 20 9.21 -9.13 2.37
CA PHE A 20 9.85 -8.65 3.61
C PHE A 20 9.49 -7.18 3.91
N THR A 21 9.50 -6.33 2.90
CA THR A 21 9.04 -4.93 3.02
C THR A 21 7.60 -4.83 3.52
N LYS A 22 6.69 -5.67 2.99
CA LYS A 22 5.29 -5.70 3.43
C LYS A 22 5.15 -6.10 4.91
N ILE A 23 5.95 -7.06 5.38
CA ILE A 23 5.97 -7.49 6.78
C ILE A 23 6.44 -6.33 7.67
N LEU A 24 7.55 -5.68 7.32
CA LEU A 24 8.07 -4.53 8.08
C LEU A 24 7.06 -3.37 8.13
N LEU A 25 6.45 -3.05 6.98
CA LEU A 25 5.41 -2.02 6.91
C LEU A 25 4.21 -2.38 7.80
N SER A 26 3.76 -3.62 7.78
CA SER A 26 2.66 -4.09 8.61
C SER A 26 2.96 -3.88 10.11
N VAL A 27 4.19 -4.14 10.55
CA VAL A 27 4.61 -3.91 11.92
C VAL A 27 4.69 -2.41 12.25
N CYS A 28 5.29 -1.61 11.36
CA CYS A 28 5.43 -0.16 11.56
C CYS A 28 4.09 0.59 11.58
N THR A 29 3.11 0.09 10.82
CA THR A 29 1.80 0.74 10.68
C THR A 29 0.73 0.15 11.59
N TRP A 30 1.08 -0.86 12.40
CA TRP A 30 0.14 -1.55 13.28
C TRP A 30 -0.62 -0.61 14.23
N SER A 31 0.00 0.47 14.70
CA SER A 31 -0.63 1.44 15.59
C SER A 31 -1.42 2.55 14.87
N VAL A 32 -1.39 2.59 13.54
CA VAL A 32 -2.11 3.60 12.75
C VAL A 32 -3.43 3.02 12.24
N PRO A 33 -4.59 3.53 12.67
CA PRO A 33 -5.88 3.09 12.16
C PRO A 33 -5.96 3.22 10.63
N GLY A 34 -6.29 2.12 9.92
CA GLY A 34 -6.29 2.09 8.46
C GLY A 34 -4.91 1.96 7.79
N GLY A 35 -3.83 1.90 8.59
CA GLY A 35 -2.46 1.85 8.07
C GLY A 35 -2.05 3.11 7.33
N LEU A 36 -0.98 3.06 6.55
CA LEU A 36 -0.55 4.19 5.70
C LEU A 36 -1.56 4.50 4.58
N ASN A 37 -2.36 3.54 4.16
CA ASN A 37 -3.35 3.71 3.09
C ASN A 37 -4.49 4.67 3.45
N GLY A 38 -4.68 4.98 4.75
CA GLY A 38 -5.64 5.98 5.20
C GLY A 38 -5.15 7.43 5.06
N LEU A 39 -3.88 7.65 4.71
CA LEU A 39 -3.31 8.98 4.53
C LEU A 39 -3.61 9.52 3.14
N VAL A 40 -4.82 10.02 2.94
CA VAL A 40 -5.27 10.60 1.68
C VAL A 40 -5.65 12.07 1.84
N THR A 41 -5.26 12.90 0.89
CA THR A 41 -5.71 14.28 0.77
C THR A 41 -6.59 14.40 -0.46
N VAL A 42 -7.85 14.77 -0.26
CA VAL A 42 -8.77 15.07 -1.36
C VAL A 42 -8.63 16.55 -1.70
N LEU A 43 -8.40 16.85 -2.98
CA LEU A 43 -8.32 18.20 -3.48
C LEU A 43 -9.73 18.83 -3.54
N PRO A 44 -9.84 20.16 -3.37
CA PRO A 44 -11.12 20.85 -3.51
C PRO A 44 -11.76 20.54 -4.87
N ALA A 45 -13.08 20.36 -4.89
CA ALA A 45 -13.82 20.17 -6.13
C ALA A 45 -13.72 21.43 -7.02
N LEU A 46 -13.44 21.25 -8.29
CA LEU A 46 -13.41 22.32 -9.29
C LEU A 46 -14.80 22.53 -9.92
N ASN A 47 -15.67 21.54 -9.80
CA ASN A 47 -17.03 21.56 -10.32
C ASN A 47 -17.95 20.64 -9.50
N ASP A 48 -19.26 20.74 -9.70
CA ASP A 48 -20.25 19.94 -8.98
C ASP A 48 -20.07 18.43 -9.18
N ALA A 49 -19.57 17.99 -10.34
CA ALA A 49 -19.31 16.59 -10.61
C ALA A 49 -18.21 15.96 -9.72
N GLN A 50 -17.35 16.79 -9.15
CA GLN A 50 -16.28 16.37 -8.24
C GLN A 50 -16.63 16.54 -6.75
N ALA A 51 -17.75 17.22 -6.45
CA ALA A 51 -18.16 17.57 -5.09
C ALA A 51 -18.63 16.37 -4.24
N GLY A 52 -18.92 15.24 -4.89
CA GLY A 52 -19.44 14.03 -4.27
C GLY A 52 -20.56 13.41 -5.08
N TYR A 53 -21.03 12.23 -4.67
CA TYR A 53 -22.14 11.56 -5.36
C TYR A 53 -23.49 12.27 -5.07
N ASN A 54 -23.73 12.66 -3.82
CA ASN A 54 -24.90 13.42 -3.41
C ASN A 54 -24.54 14.27 -2.18
N PRO A 55 -23.94 15.48 -2.38
CA PRO A 55 -23.49 16.33 -1.28
C PRO A 55 -24.62 16.79 -0.35
N GLU A 56 -25.87 16.83 -0.84
CA GLU A 56 -27.04 17.28 -0.05
C GLU A 56 -27.37 16.34 1.12
N ILE A 57 -26.98 15.07 1.03
CA ILE A 57 -27.17 14.07 2.08
C ILE A 57 -25.85 13.61 2.72
N ASP A 58 -24.84 14.43 2.70
CA ASP A 58 -23.49 14.20 3.24
C ASP A 58 -22.64 13.18 2.44
N LEU A 59 -23.06 12.72 1.26
CA LEU A 59 -22.24 11.94 0.34
C LEU A 59 -21.30 12.87 -0.44
N ALA A 60 -20.40 13.54 0.31
CA ALA A 60 -19.40 14.46 -0.18
C ALA A 60 -18.19 13.76 -0.82
N GLN A 61 -17.11 14.49 -1.10
CA GLN A 61 -15.88 13.95 -1.71
C GLN A 61 -15.21 12.83 -0.89
N LYS A 62 -15.37 12.83 0.44
CA LYS A 62 -14.84 11.81 1.34
C LYS A 62 -15.72 11.62 2.56
N PHE A 63 -15.70 10.41 3.12
CA PHE A 63 -16.32 10.07 4.41
C PHE A 63 -15.61 8.87 5.04
N ASP A 64 -15.79 8.66 6.34
CA ASP A 64 -15.20 7.51 7.05
C ASP A 64 -16.02 6.23 6.79
N ALA A 65 -15.35 5.08 6.76
CA ALA A 65 -15.99 3.79 6.53
C ALA A 65 -17.04 3.43 7.59
N SER A 66 -16.92 3.97 8.82
CA SER A 66 -17.92 3.83 9.89
C SER A 66 -19.24 4.51 9.56
N GLU A 67 -19.22 5.55 8.73
CA GLU A 67 -20.40 6.32 8.33
C GLU A 67 -21.19 5.66 7.19
N LEU A 68 -20.61 4.67 6.49
CA LEU A 68 -21.19 4.03 5.31
C LEU A 68 -22.63 3.54 5.54
N GLN A 69 -22.90 2.95 6.69
CA GLN A 69 -24.24 2.45 7.01
C GLN A 69 -25.26 3.59 7.18
N THR A 70 -24.86 4.65 7.85
CA THR A 70 -25.70 5.84 8.07
C THR A 70 -25.97 6.57 6.75
N LEU A 71 -24.96 6.72 5.90
CA LEU A 71 -25.07 7.34 4.58
C LEU A 71 -25.95 6.51 3.64
N ALA A 72 -25.84 5.18 3.69
CA ALA A 72 -26.70 4.27 2.93
C ALA A 72 -28.18 4.41 3.38
N GLN A 73 -28.43 4.58 4.67
CA GLN A 73 -29.80 4.86 5.17
C GLN A 73 -30.31 6.22 4.69
N LYS A 74 -29.51 7.27 4.76
CA LYS A 74 -29.87 8.60 4.24
C LYS A 74 -30.20 8.55 2.76
N LEU A 75 -29.37 7.88 1.95
CA LEU A 75 -29.60 7.71 0.52
C LEU A 75 -30.90 6.92 0.24
N ALA A 76 -31.13 5.84 0.98
CA ALA A 76 -32.34 5.05 0.83
C ALA A 76 -33.59 5.87 1.18
N ILE A 77 -33.56 6.67 2.24
CA ILE A 77 -34.66 7.56 2.61
C ILE A 77 -34.90 8.66 1.55
N ALA A 78 -33.83 9.19 0.97
CA ALA A 78 -33.92 10.19 -0.09
C ALA A 78 -34.55 9.60 -1.37
N ASN A 79 -34.18 8.36 -1.73
CA ASN A 79 -34.65 7.72 -2.95
C ASN A 79 -36.03 7.08 -2.83
N TYR A 80 -36.39 6.52 -1.65
CA TYR A 80 -37.57 5.64 -1.50
C TYR A 80 -38.59 6.11 -0.47
N SER A 81 -38.32 7.00 0.38
CA SER A 81 -39.07 7.43 1.57
C SER A 81 -38.79 6.61 2.85
N LYS A 82 -39.02 7.24 4.01
CA LYS A 82 -38.74 6.66 5.32
C LYS A 82 -39.59 5.41 5.63
N SER A 83 -40.86 5.38 5.20
CA SER A 83 -41.77 4.24 5.41
C SER A 83 -41.34 3.02 4.59
N ALA A 84 -40.99 3.19 3.32
CA ALA A 84 -40.53 2.11 2.46
C ALA A 84 -39.23 1.46 2.96
N VAL A 85 -38.30 2.28 3.50
CA VAL A 85 -37.03 1.78 4.07
C VAL A 85 -37.27 1.02 5.38
N ALA A 86 -38.24 1.40 6.18
CA ALA A 86 -38.60 0.68 7.41
C ALA A 86 -39.19 -0.71 7.11
N GLU A 87 -39.94 -0.84 6.01
CA GLU A 87 -40.54 -2.09 5.59
C GLU A 87 -39.58 -3.04 4.84
N ASN A 88 -38.58 -2.47 4.16
CA ASN A 88 -37.64 -3.24 3.34
C ASN A 88 -36.17 -2.83 3.53
N THR A 89 -35.50 -3.54 4.43
CA THR A 89 -34.07 -3.31 4.73
C THR A 89 -33.15 -3.63 3.55
N ASN A 90 -33.58 -4.36 2.53
CA ASN A 90 -32.79 -4.63 1.33
C ASN A 90 -32.51 -3.35 0.52
N LEU A 91 -33.35 -2.31 0.66
CA LEU A 91 -33.12 -1.01 0.04
C LEU A 91 -31.85 -0.34 0.55
N ILE A 92 -31.56 -0.49 1.84
CA ILE A 92 -30.32 0.03 2.44
C ILE A 92 -29.10 -0.73 1.86
N ALA A 93 -29.21 -2.05 1.72
CA ALA A 93 -28.15 -2.87 1.14
C ALA A 93 -27.86 -2.50 -0.32
N SER A 94 -28.90 -2.23 -1.12
CA SER A 94 -28.77 -1.77 -2.49
C SER A 94 -28.08 -0.41 -2.56
N CYS A 95 -28.50 0.56 -1.74
CA CYS A 95 -27.87 1.89 -1.67
C CYS A 95 -26.44 1.80 -1.17
N LYS A 96 -26.13 0.89 -0.23
CA LYS A 96 -24.75 0.64 0.21
C LYS A 96 -23.85 0.15 -0.93
N THR A 97 -24.34 -0.79 -1.75
CA THR A 97 -23.62 -1.28 -2.92
C THR A 97 -23.42 -0.17 -3.96
N GLU A 98 -24.41 0.69 -4.14
CA GLU A 98 -24.33 1.84 -5.04
C GLU A 98 -23.24 2.83 -4.57
N ILE A 99 -23.20 3.17 -3.28
CA ILE A 99 -22.16 4.03 -2.70
C ILE A 99 -20.78 3.39 -2.92
N ILE A 100 -20.59 2.10 -2.59
CA ILE A 100 -19.30 1.40 -2.77
C ILE A 100 -18.86 1.42 -4.24
N GLY A 101 -19.78 1.37 -5.19
CA GLY A 101 -19.47 1.48 -6.62
C GLY A 101 -19.01 2.87 -7.07
N LYS A 102 -19.34 3.92 -6.32
CA LYS A 102 -18.98 5.32 -6.62
C LYS A 102 -17.77 5.83 -5.85
N TYR A 103 -17.33 5.12 -4.82
CA TYR A 103 -16.23 5.51 -3.94
C TYR A 103 -15.15 4.43 -3.89
N THR A 104 -13.91 4.86 -3.72
CA THR A 104 -12.76 3.98 -3.50
C THR A 104 -12.33 4.04 -2.04
N LEU A 105 -12.11 2.88 -1.43
CA LEU A 105 -11.66 2.78 -0.04
C LEU A 105 -10.13 2.89 0.07
N HIS A 106 -9.66 3.87 0.83
CA HIS A 106 -8.26 4.07 1.20
C HIS A 106 -8.13 3.88 2.73
N GLY A 107 -7.73 2.70 3.16
CA GLY A 107 -7.69 2.36 4.60
C GLY A 107 -9.08 2.39 5.24
N THR A 108 -9.39 3.46 5.96
CA THR A 108 -10.70 3.70 6.61
C THR A 108 -11.52 4.80 5.95
N ILE A 109 -11.00 5.45 4.91
CA ILE A 109 -11.63 6.61 4.27
C ILE A 109 -12.10 6.24 2.88
N TYR A 110 -13.38 6.47 2.59
CA TYR A 110 -13.93 6.43 1.25
C TYR A 110 -13.72 7.76 0.54
N THR A 111 -13.23 7.74 -0.69
CA THR A 111 -13.06 8.92 -1.54
C THR A 111 -13.87 8.75 -2.82
N TYR A 112 -14.51 9.83 -3.25
CA TYR A 112 -15.33 9.81 -4.47
C TYR A 112 -14.46 9.62 -5.71
N ASN A 113 -14.83 8.69 -6.60
CA ASN A 113 -14.01 8.28 -7.74
C ASN A 113 -13.73 9.39 -8.76
N GLN A 114 -14.54 10.45 -8.78
CA GLN A 114 -14.33 11.62 -9.67
C GLN A 114 -13.56 12.75 -8.98
N SER A 115 -13.27 12.65 -7.68
CA SER A 115 -12.43 13.61 -6.96
C SER A 115 -10.95 13.36 -7.24
N ALA A 116 -10.19 14.44 -7.29
CA ALA A 116 -8.73 14.33 -7.34
C ALA A 116 -8.18 14.01 -5.95
N VAL A 117 -7.45 12.92 -5.83
CA VAL A 117 -6.94 12.41 -4.56
C VAL A 117 -5.42 12.27 -4.61
N ILE A 118 -4.74 12.76 -3.59
CA ILE A 118 -3.32 12.51 -3.35
C ILE A 118 -3.21 11.40 -2.30
N ASP A 119 -2.72 10.23 -2.72
CA ASP A 119 -2.50 9.09 -1.84
C ASP A 119 -1.07 9.14 -1.27
N TRP A 120 -0.94 9.77 -0.10
CA TRP A 120 0.33 9.82 0.62
C TRP A 120 0.77 8.45 1.13
N GLY A 121 -0.17 7.55 1.38
CA GLY A 121 0.13 6.21 1.83
C GLY A 121 0.92 5.42 0.80
N VAL A 122 0.51 5.45 -0.45
CA VAL A 122 1.23 4.83 -1.58
C VAL A 122 2.61 5.46 -1.75
N PHE A 123 2.71 6.79 -1.66
CA PHE A 123 3.98 7.51 -1.80
C PHE A 123 4.97 7.15 -0.69
N ILE A 124 4.55 7.19 0.57
CA ILE A 124 5.40 6.84 1.72
C ILE A 124 5.82 5.36 1.65
N ASN A 125 4.89 4.48 1.26
CA ASN A 125 5.18 3.05 1.07
C ASN A 125 6.27 2.82 0.01
N ALA A 126 6.23 3.55 -1.10
CA ALA A 126 7.25 3.49 -2.15
C ALA A 126 8.64 3.94 -1.63
N ILE A 127 8.69 5.02 -0.84
CA ILE A 127 9.94 5.51 -0.23
C ILE A 127 10.52 4.46 0.73
N ILE A 128 9.71 3.91 1.63
CA ILE A 128 10.16 2.90 2.59
C ILE A 128 10.65 1.64 1.85
N SER A 129 9.93 1.20 0.83
CA SER A 129 10.32 0.06 0.00
C SER A 129 11.68 0.30 -0.67
N PHE A 130 11.89 1.49 -1.22
CA PHE A 130 13.17 1.87 -1.83
C PHE A 130 14.32 1.82 -0.82
N LEU A 131 14.12 2.37 0.39
CA LEU A 131 15.15 2.36 1.44
C LEU A 131 15.51 0.94 1.88
N ILE A 132 14.51 0.05 2.03
CA ILE A 132 14.74 -1.35 2.40
C ILE A 132 15.51 -2.08 1.31
N ILE A 133 15.16 -1.89 0.03
CA ILE A 133 15.87 -2.49 -1.10
C ILE A 133 17.32 -2.00 -1.12
N ALA A 134 17.56 -0.70 -0.98
CA ALA A 134 18.90 -0.12 -0.96
C ALA A 134 19.75 -0.67 0.18
N LEU A 135 19.19 -0.77 1.39
CA LEU A 135 19.86 -1.35 2.56
C LEU A 135 20.20 -2.82 2.34
N THR A 136 19.28 -3.60 1.79
CA THR A 136 19.48 -5.02 1.50
C THR A 136 20.62 -5.22 0.49
N LEU A 137 20.63 -4.44 -0.61
CA LEU A 137 21.71 -4.46 -1.60
C LEU A 137 23.05 -4.08 -0.98
N PHE A 138 23.08 -3.05 -0.13
CA PHE A 138 24.29 -2.65 0.57
C PHE A 138 24.87 -3.77 1.44
N ILE A 139 24.01 -4.46 2.20
CA ILE A 139 24.42 -5.61 3.04
C ILE A 139 24.99 -6.73 2.18
N ILE A 140 24.34 -7.07 1.06
CA ILE A 140 24.80 -8.14 0.15
C ILE A 140 26.17 -7.80 -0.44
N VAL A 141 26.36 -6.57 -0.93
CA VAL A 141 27.65 -6.11 -1.48
C VAL A 141 28.74 -6.15 -0.41
N LYS A 142 28.43 -5.74 0.80
CA LYS A 142 29.38 -5.78 1.93
C LYS A 142 29.78 -7.20 2.31
N ILE A 143 28.84 -8.14 2.35
CA ILE A 143 29.11 -9.55 2.59
C ILE A 143 29.97 -10.15 1.47
N ALA A 144 29.64 -9.87 0.20
CA ALA A 144 30.40 -10.36 -0.95
C ALA A 144 31.84 -9.82 -0.93
N SER A 145 32.04 -8.55 -0.58
CA SER A 145 33.38 -7.96 -0.44
C SER A 145 34.15 -8.59 0.71
N PHE A 146 33.52 -8.83 1.86
CA PHE A 146 34.15 -9.49 2.99
C PHE A 146 34.61 -10.92 2.67
N VAL A 147 33.79 -11.69 1.95
CA VAL A 147 34.14 -13.05 1.51
C VAL A 147 35.33 -13.02 0.54
N ARG A 148 35.42 -12.05 -0.38
CA ARG A 148 36.55 -11.89 -1.29
C ARG A 148 37.85 -11.64 -0.52
N VAL A 149 37.85 -10.69 0.39
CA VAL A 149 39.03 -10.35 1.21
C VAL A 149 39.49 -11.56 2.05
N LYS A 150 38.55 -12.29 2.65
CA LYS A 150 38.88 -13.51 3.40
C LYS A 150 39.52 -14.58 2.51
N ARG A 151 39.01 -14.79 1.28
CA ARG A 151 39.60 -15.73 0.32
C ARG A 151 41.01 -15.34 -0.09
N GLU A 152 41.27 -14.07 -0.37
CA GLU A 152 42.61 -13.57 -0.71
C GLU A 152 43.61 -13.73 0.44
N ASN A 153 43.20 -13.43 1.66
CA ASN A 153 44.04 -13.61 2.84
C ASN A 153 44.33 -15.11 3.11
N PHE A 154 43.37 -15.99 2.85
CA PHE A 154 43.57 -17.43 2.99
C PHE A 154 44.55 -17.99 1.92
N LYS A 155 44.44 -17.54 0.66
CA LYS A 155 45.39 -17.90 -0.39
C LYS A 155 46.81 -17.45 -0.05
N LYS A 156 46.97 -16.19 0.40
CA LYS A 156 48.30 -15.69 0.82
C LYS A 156 48.91 -16.46 1.99
N LYS A 157 48.11 -16.94 2.91
CA LYS A 157 48.59 -17.78 4.02
C LYS A 157 49.05 -19.15 3.52
N LEU A 158 48.29 -19.79 2.62
CA LEU A 158 48.67 -21.06 2.02
C LEU A 158 49.95 -20.97 1.19
N GLU A 159 50.10 -19.89 0.41
CA GLU A 159 51.33 -19.65 -0.36
C GLU A 159 52.54 -19.44 0.55
N ALA A 160 52.39 -18.75 1.67
CA ALA A 160 53.46 -18.54 2.64
C ALA A 160 53.86 -19.84 3.34
N GLU A 161 52.90 -20.71 3.73
CA GLU A 161 53.16 -22.01 4.33
C GLU A 161 53.89 -22.97 3.38
N ILE A 162 53.57 -22.92 2.09
CA ILE A 162 54.25 -23.74 1.06
C ILE A 162 55.69 -23.28 0.89
N TYR A 163 55.96 -21.96 0.92
CA TYR A 163 57.29 -21.38 0.79
C TYR A 163 58.21 -21.68 2.00
N GLU A 164 57.63 -21.82 3.20
CA GLU A 164 58.40 -22.19 4.42
C GLU A 164 58.70 -23.71 4.52
N SER A 165 58.01 -24.52 3.72
CA SER A 165 58.18 -26.01 3.73
C SER A 165 59.18 -26.53 2.69
N GLU A 166 59.71 -25.66 1.80
CA GLU A 166 60.81 -25.98 0.88
C GLU A 166 62.16 -25.54 1.44
#